data_d3c976151b60a91c5fb13e9f6fa0f6d7
#
_entry.id   d3c976151b60a91c5fb13e9f6fa0f6d7
#
_cell.length_a   1.000
_cell.length_b   1.000
_cell.length_c   1.000
_cell.angle_alpha   90.00
_cell.angle_beta   90.00
_cell.angle_gamma   90.00
#
_symmetry.space_group_name_H-M   'P 1'
#
loop_
_entity.id
_entity.type
_entity.pdbx_description
1 polymer ?
#
loop_
_entity_poly.entity_id
_entity_poly.type
_entity_poly.pdbx_seq_one_letter_code
_entity_poly.pdbx_strand_id
1 'polypeptide(L)'
;MNSIKKVKEMIRGYPAHAARMKELEQEMERYIPITASEVLDMLTFPGKTGDEVPVQKERSKNRVFYIATSYRRLAWLINHRAEKEMTEEYQKAAKEVEFIRYAIRALPKYYRDLMTYDVLEG
;
A
#
# COMPACT_ATOMS: atom_id res chain seq x y z
N MET A 1 -14.98 25.30 -18.85
CA MET A 1 -13.55 25.12 -19.18
C MET A 1 -12.93 24.08 -18.30
N ASN A 2 -12.63 22.94 -18.91
CA ASN A 2 -12.19 21.76 -18.19
C ASN A 2 -10.83 21.89 -17.53
N SER A 3 -9.93 22.72 -18.09
CA SER A 3 -8.58 22.86 -17.56
C SER A 3 -8.51 23.62 -16.24
N ILE A 4 -9.29 24.69 -16.09
CA ILE A 4 -9.33 25.47 -14.83
C ILE A 4 -9.98 24.63 -13.73
N LYS A 5 -11.07 23.96 -14.06
CA LYS A 5 -11.77 23.07 -13.12
C LYS A 5 -10.84 21.93 -12.65
N LYS A 6 -10.09 21.37 -13.59
CA LYS A 6 -9.14 20.29 -13.32
C LYS A 6 -8.03 20.75 -12.40
N VAL A 7 -7.47 21.94 -12.62
CA VAL A 7 -6.44 22.53 -11.76
C VAL A 7 -6.97 22.76 -10.36
N LYS A 8 -8.19 23.30 -10.24
CA LYS A 8 -8.83 23.52 -8.93
C LYS A 8 -9.02 22.21 -8.18
N GLU A 9 -9.45 21.17 -8.87
CA GLU A 9 -9.60 19.83 -8.28
C GLU A 9 -8.27 19.27 -7.79
N MET A 10 -7.22 19.44 -8.57
CA MET A 10 -5.88 19.00 -8.20
C MET A 10 -5.38 19.73 -6.94
N ILE A 11 -5.55 21.04 -6.89
CA ILE A 11 -5.16 21.85 -5.73
C ILE A 11 -5.94 21.43 -4.49
N ARG A 12 -7.24 21.19 -4.62
CA ARG A 12 -8.08 20.73 -3.51
C ARG A 12 -7.65 19.35 -3.02
N GLY A 13 -7.19 18.50 -3.93
CA GLY A 13 -6.75 17.15 -3.61
C GLY A 13 -5.37 17.08 -2.98
N TYR A 14 -4.56 18.14 -3.06
CA TYR A 14 -3.19 18.13 -2.56
C TYR A 14 -3.06 17.72 -1.10
N PRO A 15 -3.83 18.31 -0.15
CA PRO A 15 -3.70 17.92 1.25
C PRO A 15 -3.98 16.43 1.48
N ALA A 16 -4.96 15.88 0.76
CA ALA A 16 -5.29 14.45 0.86
C ALA A 16 -4.15 13.58 0.36
N HIS A 17 -3.55 13.93 -0.78
CA HIS A 17 -2.41 13.18 -1.32
C HIS A 17 -1.18 13.27 -0.43
N ALA A 18 -0.89 14.46 0.11
CA ALA A 18 0.23 14.66 1.04
C ALA A 18 0.02 13.85 2.33
N ALA A 19 -1.19 13.86 2.88
CA ALA A 19 -1.54 13.07 4.05
C ALA A 19 -1.43 11.58 3.77
N ARG A 20 -1.87 11.13 2.60
CA ARG A 20 -1.77 9.72 2.21
C ARG A 20 -0.33 9.27 2.07
N MET A 21 0.55 10.09 1.50
CA MET A 21 1.99 9.80 1.45
C MET A 21 2.56 9.56 2.84
N LYS A 22 2.21 10.43 3.78
CA LYS A 22 2.69 10.34 5.16
C LYS A 22 2.17 9.09 5.86
N GLU A 23 0.90 8.76 5.67
CA GLU A 23 0.31 7.53 6.18
C GLU A 23 1.03 6.29 5.63
N LEU A 24 1.29 6.28 4.33
CA LEU A 24 1.97 5.16 3.66
C LEU A 24 3.42 5.02 4.14
N GLU A 25 4.12 6.13 4.36
CA GLU A 25 5.46 6.10 4.93
C GLU A 25 5.43 5.44 6.31
N GLN A 26 4.45 5.79 7.15
CA GLN A 26 4.28 5.19 8.46
C GLN A 26 3.92 3.71 8.37
N GLU A 27 3.03 3.34 7.46
CA GLU A 27 2.66 1.95 7.23
C GLU A 27 3.86 1.11 6.80
N MET A 28 4.70 1.65 5.90
CA MET A 28 5.90 0.97 5.44
C MET A 28 6.93 0.78 6.57
N GLU A 29 7.10 1.80 7.42
CA GLU A 29 8.00 1.73 8.57
C GLU A 29 7.52 0.74 9.62
N ARG A 30 6.21 0.64 9.82
CA ARG A 30 5.59 -0.23 10.81
C ARG A 30 5.31 -1.64 10.28
N TYR A 31 5.50 -1.86 9.00
CA TYR A 31 5.20 -3.14 8.40
C TYR A 31 6.09 -4.23 8.99
N ILE A 32 5.46 -5.23 9.56
CA ILE A 32 6.13 -6.40 10.10
C ILE A 32 5.90 -7.56 9.14
N PRO A 33 6.95 -8.03 8.45
CA PRO A 33 6.81 -9.15 7.53
C PRO A 33 6.30 -10.39 8.25
N ILE A 34 5.42 -11.14 7.59
CA ILE A 34 4.99 -12.43 8.11
C ILE A 34 6.15 -13.41 8.00
N THR A 35 6.35 -14.20 9.04
CA THR A 35 7.43 -15.21 9.04
C THR A 35 6.96 -16.50 8.39
N ALA A 36 7.91 -17.29 7.92
CA ALA A 36 7.61 -18.62 7.40
C ALA A 36 6.92 -19.50 8.45
N SER A 37 7.35 -19.37 9.70
CA SER A 37 6.75 -20.09 10.83
C SER A 37 5.28 -19.73 11.03
N GLU A 38 4.94 -18.44 10.94
CA GLU A 38 3.54 -17.97 11.04
C GLU A 38 2.68 -18.53 9.90
N VAL A 39 3.22 -18.55 8.68
CA VAL A 39 2.52 -19.14 7.53
C VAL A 39 2.30 -20.63 7.74
N LEU A 40 3.31 -21.32 8.24
CA LEU A 40 3.20 -22.75 8.56
C LEU A 40 2.10 -23.00 9.56
N ASP A 41 2.01 -22.20 10.64
CA ASP A 41 0.97 -22.30 11.64
C ASP A 41 -0.42 -22.04 11.04
N MET A 42 -0.56 -21.03 10.22
CA MET A 42 -1.84 -20.70 9.53
C MET A 42 -2.31 -21.85 8.64
N LEU A 43 -1.41 -22.51 7.94
CA LEU A 43 -1.73 -23.61 7.05
C LEU A 43 -1.99 -24.90 7.81
N THR A 44 -1.32 -25.10 8.93
CA THR A 44 -1.45 -26.31 9.75
C THR A 44 -2.69 -26.27 10.60
N PHE A 45 -3.09 -25.10 11.10
CA PHE A 45 -4.23 -24.90 11.98
C PHE A 45 -5.26 -23.94 11.39
N PRO A 46 -5.83 -24.23 10.21
CA PRO A 46 -6.81 -23.33 9.60
C PRO A 46 -8.17 -23.38 10.30
N GLY A 47 -8.33 -24.27 11.27
CA GLY A 47 -9.61 -24.63 11.87
C GLY A 47 -10.09 -23.76 13.01
N LYS A 48 -9.54 -22.58 13.24
CA LYS A 48 -10.08 -21.65 14.24
C LYS A 48 -11.44 -21.09 13.86
N THR A 49 -11.91 -21.38 12.67
CA THR A 49 -13.21 -20.95 12.17
C THR A 49 -14.31 -22.00 12.40
N GLY A 50 -14.01 -23.13 13.01
CA GLY A 50 -15.00 -24.10 13.40
C GLY A 50 -15.61 -24.96 12.30
N ASP A 51 -15.28 -24.72 11.08
CA ASP A 51 -15.75 -25.51 9.95
C ASP A 51 -14.74 -26.61 9.62
N GLU A 52 -14.76 -27.66 10.43
CA GLU A 52 -13.98 -28.84 10.13
C GLU A 52 -14.66 -29.62 9.02
N VAL A 53 -14.19 -29.42 7.81
CA VAL A 53 -14.53 -30.30 6.71
C VAL A 53 -13.72 -31.59 6.91
N PRO A 54 -14.38 -32.78 6.99
CA PRO A 54 -13.65 -34.03 7.09
C PRO A 54 -12.77 -34.20 5.85
N VAL A 55 -11.47 -34.10 6.04
CA VAL A 55 -10.51 -34.24 4.97
C VAL A 55 -10.21 -35.73 4.79
N GLN A 56 -10.38 -36.23 3.56
CA GLN A 56 -10.00 -37.59 3.24
C GLN A 56 -8.49 -37.76 3.47
N LYS A 57 -8.07 -38.96 3.89
CA LYS A 57 -6.67 -39.24 4.22
C LYS A 57 -5.68 -38.87 3.11
N GLU A 58 -6.07 -39.07 1.86
CA GLU A 58 -5.25 -38.72 0.71
C GLU A 58 -5.05 -37.22 0.54
N ARG A 59 -6.10 -36.44 0.74
CA ARG A 59 -6.01 -34.96 0.74
C ARG A 59 -5.15 -34.45 1.88
N SER A 60 -5.21 -35.12 3.02
CA SER A 60 -4.41 -34.80 4.19
C SER A 60 -2.92 -34.93 3.91
N LYS A 61 -2.51 -36.04 3.25
CA LYS A 61 -1.12 -36.29 2.87
C LYS A 61 -0.62 -35.26 1.85
N ASN A 62 -1.41 -34.99 0.82
CA ASN A 62 -1.09 -34.00 -0.20
C ASN A 62 -0.98 -32.60 0.37
N ARG A 63 -1.84 -32.29 1.32
CA ARG A 63 -1.82 -31.01 2.03
C ARG A 63 -0.55 -30.85 2.85
N VAL A 64 -0.16 -31.86 3.60
CA VAL A 64 1.07 -31.83 4.40
C VAL A 64 2.29 -31.65 3.50
N PHE A 65 2.34 -32.36 2.39
CA PHE A 65 3.42 -32.22 1.41
C PHE A 65 3.45 -30.80 0.83
N TYR A 66 2.30 -30.27 0.44
CA TYR A 66 2.19 -28.91 -0.07
C TYR A 66 2.67 -27.88 0.94
N ILE A 67 2.23 -28.00 2.18
CA ILE A 67 2.65 -27.10 3.27
C ILE A 67 4.16 -27.17 3.48
N ALA A 68 4.70 -28.37 3.57
CA ALA A 68 6.11 -28.60 3.81
C ALA A 68 7.02 -28.03 2.71
N THR A 69 6.52 -28.01 1.46
CA THR A 69 7.31 -27.54 0.32
C THR A 69 7.06 -26.07 -0.03
N SER A 70 5.95 -25.48 0.43
CA SER A 70 5.48 -24.18 -0.06
C SER A 70 5.44 -23.07 0.97
N TYR A 71 5.52 -23.36 2.26
CA TYR A 71 5.29 -22.35 3.31
C TYR A 71 6.26 -21.17 3.26
N ARG A 72 7.52 -21.41 2.92
CA ARG A 72 8.53 -20.35 2.78
C ARG A 72 8.24 -19.45 1.58
N ARG A 73 7.87 -20.07 0.47
CA ARG A 73 7.51 -19.37 -0.75
C ARG A 73 6.26 -18.53 -0.54
N LEU A 74 5.28 -19.06 0.17
CA LEU A 74 4.05 -18.34 0.48
C LEU A 74 4.33 -17.12 1.36
N ALA A 75 5.19 -17.26 2.37
CA ALA A 75 5.61 -16.13 3.20
C ALA A 75 6.26 -15.04 2.35
N TRP A 76 7.18 -15.44 1.47
CA TRP A 76 7.83 -14.51 0.56
C TRP A 76 6.82 -13.80 -0.35
N LEU A 77 5.87 -14.54 -0.93
CA LEU A 77 4.86 -13.98 -1.82
C LEU A 77 3.94 -12.98 -1.09
N ILE A 78 3.50 -13.32 0.11
CA ILE A 78 2.65 -12.45 0.92
C ILE A 78 3.36 -11.13 1.22
N ASN A 79 4.60 -11.21 1.69
CA ASN A 79 5.39 -10.03 2.02
C ASN A 79 5.72 -9.19 0.79
N HIS A 80 6.11 -9.84 -0.30
CA HIS A 80 6.41 -9.17 -1.56
C HIS A 80 5.20 -8.41 -2.10
N ARG A 81 4.03 -9.05 -2.07
CA ARG A 81 2.78 -8.43 -2.52
C ARG A 81 2.42 -7.22 -1.65
N ALA A 82 2.51 -7.35 -0.34
CA ALA A 82 2.20 -6.27 0.60
C ALA A 82 3.14 -5.06 0.39
N GLU A 83 4.44 -5.30 0.27
CA GLU A 83 5.43 -4.26 0.02
C GLU A 83 5.22 -3.59 -1.33
N LYS A 84 4.91 -4.37 -2.35
CA LYS A 84 4.65 -3.86 -3.69
C LYS A 84 3.41 -2.96 -3.71
N GLU A 85 2.33 -3.39 -3.07
CA GLU A 85 1.09 -2.60 -3.00
C GLU A 85 1.31 -1.26 -2.27
N MET A 86 2.01 -1.28 -1.15
CA MET A 86 2.34 -0.06 -0.41
C MET A 86 3.22 0.88 -1.24
N THR A 87 4.22 0.34 -1.92
CA THR A 87 5.13 1.12 -2.77
C THR A 87 4.37 1.75 -3.95
N GLU A 88 3.50 0.99 -4.61
CA GLU A 88 2.72 1.49 -5.73
C GLU A 88 1.76 2.61 -5.30
N GLU A 89 1.09 2.44 -4.16
CA GLU A 89 0.21 3.48 -3.62
C GLU A 89 1.00 4.73 -3.25
N TYR A 90 2.16 4.56 -2.63
CA TYR A 90 3.04 5.67 -2.28
C TYR A 90 3.49 6.43 -3.52
N GLN A 91 3.95 5.73 -4.56
CA GLN A 91 4.39 6.34 -5.80
C GLN A 91 3.26 7.09 -6.49
N LYS A 92 2.05 6.56 -6.44
CA LYS A 92 0.88 7.21 -7.02
C LYS A 92 0.57 8.53 -6.32
N ALA A 93 0.56 8.54 -4.99
CA ALA A 93 0.36 9.75 -4.21
C ALA A 93 1.51 10.75 -4.40
N ALA A 94 2.75 10.25 -4.45
CA ALA A 94 3.94 11.07 -4.66
C ALA A 94 3.93 11.78 -6.02
N LYS A 95 3.49 11.11 -7.06
CA LYS A 95 3.39 11.71 -8.40
C LYS A 95 2.42 12.89 -8.41
N GLU A 96 1.28 12.75 -7.74
CA GLU A 96 0.30 13.84 -7.63
C GLU A 96 0.88 15.02 -6.85
N VAL A 97 1.52 14.77 -5.74
CA VAL A 97 2.15 15.81 -4.91
C VAL A 97 3.26 16.52 -5.68
N GLU A 98 4.13 15.79 -6.35
CA GLU A 98 5.23 16.35 -7.14
C GLU A 98 4.73 17.18 -8.31
N PHE A 99 3.69 16.71 -8.98
CA PHE A 99 3.08 17.42 -10.09
C PHE A 99 2.56 18.79 -9.64
N ILE A 100 1.84 18.82 -8.52
CA ILE A 100 1.29 20.06 -7.98
C ILE A 100 2.41 21.01 -7.54
N ARG A 101 3.43 20.51 -6.86
CA ARG A 101 4.61 21.30 -6.47
C ARG A 101 5.34 21.87 -7.69
N TYR A 102 5.52 21.05 -8.71
CA TYR A 102 6.15 21.49 -9.95
C TYR A 102 5.34 22.59 -10.62
N ALA A 103 4.03 22.43 -10.72
CA ALA A 103 3.15 23.43 -11.31
C ALA A 103 3.20 24.76 -10.55
N ILE A 104 3.26 24.72 -9.22
CA ILE A 104 3.38 25.91 -8.40
C ILE A 104 4.72 26.61 -8.60
N ARG A 105 5.81 25.87 -8.70
CA ARG A 105 7.16 26.40 -8.95
C ARG A 105 7.27 27.08 -10.31
N ALA A 106 6.48 26.64 -11.27
CA ALA A 106 6.46 27.23 -12.61
C ALA A 106 5.74 28.57 -12.66
N LEU A 107 5.03 28.95 -11.63
CA LEU A 107 4.30 30.23 -11.56
C LEU A 107 5.27 31.40 -11.34
N PRO A 108 4.88 32.64 -11.77
CA PRO A 108 5.60 33.85 -11.38
C PRO A 108 5.74 33.94 -9.85
N LYS A 109 6.80 34.58 -9.39
CA LYS A 109 7.17 34.62 -7.97
C LYS A 109 6.01 35.03 -7.04
N TYR A 110 5.25 36.03 -7.41
CA TYR A 110 4.12 36.49 -6.59
C TYR A 110 3.09 35.41 -6.37
N TYR A 111 2.65 34.77 -7.45
CA TYR A 111 1.65 33.70 -7.39
C TYR A 111 2.23 32.44 -6.76
N ARG A 112 3.50 32.16 -7.01
CA ARG A 112 4.19 31.01 -6.42
C ARG A 112 4.22 31.11 -4.89
N ASP A 113 4.57 32.28 -4.36
CA ASP A 113 4.63 32.49 -2.90
C ASP A 113 3.25 32.35 -2.25
N LEU A 114 2.21 32.91 -2.87
CA LEU A 114 0.85 32.79 -2.39
C LEU A 114 0.38 31.32 -2.40
N MET A 115 0.61 30.62 -3.50
CA MET A 115 0.19 29.23 -3.64
C MET A 115 0.97 28.30 -2.71
N THR A 116 2.25 28.58 -2.52
CA THR A 116 3.07 27.82 -1.58
C THR A 116 2.51 27.93 -0.17
N TYR A 117 2.16 29.14 0.24
CA TYR A 117 1.58 29.37 1.56
C TYR A 117 0.20 28.70 1.69
N ASP A 118 -0.70 28.93 0.74
CA ASP A 118 -2.07 28.46 0.83
C ASP A 118 -2.22 26.95 0.62
N VAL A 119 -1.45 26.36 -0.26
CA VAL A 119 -1.62 24.96 -0.69
C VAL A 119 -0.62 24.05 0.00
N LEU A 120 0.67 24.40 0.00
CA LEU A 120 1.72 23.52 0.50
C LEU A 120 1.94 23.62 2.01
N GLU A 121 1.77 24.80 2.57
CA GLU A 121 2.04 25.06 3.98
C GLU A 121 0.78 25.38 4.80
N GLY A 122 -0.28 25.70 4.12
CA GLY A 122 -1.57 25.92 4.76
C GLY A 122 -2.24 24.60 5.09
#